data_e1da389f11ad5b4b0e983595a8cca04a
#
_entry.id   e1da389f11ad5b4b0e983595a8cca04a
#
_cell.length_a   1.000
_cell.length_b   1.000
_cell.length_c   1.000
_cell.angle_alpha   90.00
_cell.angle_beta   90.00
_cell.angle_gamma   90.00
#
_symmetry.space_group_name_H-M   'P 1'
#
loop_
_entity.id
_entity.type
_entity.pdbx_description
1 polymer ?
#
loop_
_entity_poly.entity_id
_entity_poly.type
_entity_poly.pdbx_seq_one_letter_code
_entity_poly.pdbx_strand_id
1 'polypeptide(L)'
;MYLDLQARVAYHCAVSVPHEQSWAELIPQQRLERRFQIFMDPQIAFVSPEAEAGYKVRAARLRDAALLQTTPDRVPVCLFCQFYPAYRAGATPYDVLYDREKAADAWLGYGRALEPDAVVPSATAAVAGPLFDLLDFKLFSWPGHGVAREASFQYVEREWMLPEEYDDLIDDPTGFLLHTYVPRTNGAIAGLASLEPPVGMVQMCGAGYWLMAWGKPEVEEAVSRLLEAGRLAAAWAGWSFGVDTRLMAEGYPPQFGLVTWAPFDYLGDTLRGTRAIVTDLFRRPEKVLAACDRLTQILLKAVARNAAPYVPPLVFIPLHKGADGFMSAEQFRTFYWPSLRRMCIGLIEQGLVPYLFAEGSYDARLEIIRDLPPGRTVWHFDQTDMRRAKESLDGIACIQGNVPLSLLQLGKAEEVTAYCRELIENVKGRGGFILDMGAGADTGKEENFRAMIQAAKVYGVY
;
A
#
# COMPACT_ATOMS: atom_id res chain seq x y z
N MET A 1 -25.22 -3.21 5.43
CA MET A 1 -24.52 -4.37 4.85
C MET A 1 -23.00 -4.24 4.94
N TYR A 2 -22.39 -3.08 4.67
CA TYR A 2 -20.93 -2.85 4.86
C TYR A 2 -20.55 -2.79 6.35
N LEU A 3 -21.36 -2.13 7.17
CA LEU A 3 -21.24 -2.13 8.64
C LEU A 3 -21.54 -3.51 9.25
N ASP A 4 -22.35 -4.32 8.60
CA ASP A 4 -22.73 -5.66 9.08
C ASP A 4 -21.66 -6.72 8.75
N LEU A 5 -20.85 -6.53 7.69
CA LEU A 5 -19.70 -7.39 7.39
C LEU A 5 -18.53 -7.09 8.35
N GLN A 6 -18.27 -5.80 8.62
CA GLN A 6 -17.32 -5.39 9.67
C GLN A 6 -17.80 -5.80 11.07
N ALA A 7 -19.11 -5.71 11.34
CA ALA A 7 -19.70 -6.16 12.59
C ALA A 7 -19.70 -7.68 12.74
N ARG A 8 -19.87 -8.47 11.68
CA ARG A 8 -19.82 -9.95 11.77
C ARG A 8 -18.41 -10.48 11.99
N VAL A 9 -17.38 -9.84 11.45
CA VAL A 9 -15.99 -10.16 11.78
C VAL A 9 -15.66 -9.67 13.21
N ALA A 10 -16.18 -8.52 13.63
CA ALA A 10 -16.03 -8.02 15.00
C ALA A 10 -16.88 -8.81 16.03
N TYR A 11 -18.03 -9.39 15.63
CA TYR A 11 -18.92 -10.12 16.56
C TYR A 11 -18.37 -11.49 16.98
N HIS A 12 -17.45 -12.10 16.24
CA HIS A 12 -16.76 -13.31 16.67
C HIS A 12 -15.52 -13.02 17.52
N CYS A 13 -15.09 -11.76 17.64
CA CYS A 13 -13.98 -11.33 18.51
C CYS A 13 -14.42 -10.79 19.88
N ALA A 14 -15.72 -10.86 20.23
CA ALA A 14 -16.19 -10.51 21.56
C ALA A 14 -15.98 -11.65 22.56
N VAL A 15 -14.74 -12.04 22.78
CA VAL A 15 -14.35 -12.77 23.98
C VAL A 15 -14.27 -11.70 25.08
N SER A 16 -15.09 -11.83 26.13
CA SER A 16 -15.07 -11.02 27.34
C SER A 16 -13.71 -11.15 28.02
N VAL A 17 -12.82 -10.16 27.80
CA VAL A 17 -11.57 -10.02 28.54
C VAL A 17 -11.81 -9.05 29.71
N PRO A 18 -11.44 -9.39 30.94
CA PRO A 18 -11.68 -8.53 32.09
C PRO A 18 -10.81 -7.27 32.01
N HIS A 19 -11.42 -6.08 32.15
CA HIS A 19 -10.78 -4.76 32.35
C HIS A 19 -9.59 -4.41 31.43
N GLU A 20 -9.67 -4.63 30.13
CA GLU A 20 -8.69 -4.04 29.20
C GLU A 20 -9.02 -2.57 28.96
N GLN A 21 -7.98 -1.72 28.97
CA GLN A 21 -8.08 -0.32 28.54
C GLN A 21 -8.70 -0.23 27.16
N SER A 22 -9.59 0.74 26.94
CA SER A 22 -10.18 0.97 25.63
C SER A 22 -9.08 1.33 24.62
N TRP A 23 -9.28 0.99 23.33
CA TRP A 23 -8.30 1.31 22.28
C TRP A 23 -7.89 2.78 22.25
N ALA A 24 -8.83 3.69 22.58
CA ALA A 24 -8.58 5.12 22.63
C ALA A 24 -7.62 5.55 23.73
N GLU A 25 -7.57 4.81 24.84
CA GLU A 25 -6.73 5.10 26.01
C GLU A 25 -5.30 4.56 25.88
N LEU A 26 -5.05 3.65 24.93
CA LEU A 26 -3.73 3.06 24.72
C LEU A 26 -2.75 4.10 24.16
N ILE A 27 -1.53 4.12 24.73
CA ILE A 27 -0.41 4.87 24.13
C ILE A 27 0.10 4.20 22.85
N PRO A 28 0.84 4.91 21.97
CA PRO A 28 1.30 4.36 20.68
C PRO A 28 2.02 3.02 20.78
N GLN A 29 2.87 2.83 21.79
CA GLN A 29 3.57 1.57 22.03
C GLN A 29 2.60 0.41 22.32
N GLN A 30 1.62 0.63 23.19
CA GLN A 30 0.62 -0.39 23.54
C GLN A 30 -0.28 -0.75 22.35
N ARG A 31 -0.63 0.25 21.52
CA ARG A 31 -1.36 -0.01 20.26
C ARG A 31 -0.56 -0.89 19.29
N LEU A 32 0.74 -0.61 19.16
CA LEU A 32 1.64 -1.42 18.32
C LEU A 32 1.73 -2.86 18.83
N GLU A 33 1.97 -3.04 20.12
CA GLU A 33 2.05 -4.36 20.76
C GLU A 33 0.75 -5.15 20.58
N ARG A 34 -0.39 -4.50 20.80
CA ARG A 34 -1.69 -5.12 20.63
C ARG A 34 -1.95 -5.54 19.18
N ARG A 35 -1.59 -4.68 18.20
CA ARG A 35 -1.71 -5.04 16.78
C ARG A 35 -0.87 -6.26 16.43
N PHE A 36 0.38 -6.31 16.88
CA PHE A 36 1.23 -7.47 16.62
C PHE A 36 0.76 -8.73 17.36
N GLN A 37 0.18 -8.62 18.56
CA GLN A 37 -0.45 -9.76 19.23
C GLN A 37 -1.57 -10.34 18.38
N ILE A 38 -2.49 -9.49 17.90
CA ILE A 38 -3.59 -9.92 17.01
C ILE A 38 -3.06 -10.46 15.68
N PHE A 39 -2.05 -9.83 15.10
CA PHE A 39 -1.43 -10.28 13.85
C PHE A 39 -0.77 -11.65 13.98
N MET A 40 -0.10 -11.92 15.09
CA MET A 40 0.54 -13.22 15.33
C MET A 40 -0.43 -14.34 15.74
N ASP A 41 -1.57 -13.99 16.30
CA ASP A 41 -2.60 -14.92 16.76
C ASP A 41 -3.99 -14.47 16.29
N PRO A 42 -4.23 -14.45 14.95
CA PRO A 42 -5.50 -14.05 14.41
C PRO A 42 -6.59 -15.06 14.78
N GLN A 43 -7.77 -14.53 15.11
CA GLN A 43 -8.92 -15.36 15.49
C GLN A 43 -9.63 -15.91 14.22
N ILE A 44 -8.95 -16.80 13.51
CA ILE A 44 -9.44 -17.47 12.30
C ILE A 44 -9.36 -18.99 12.45
N ALA A 45 -10.13 -19.72 11.64
CA ALA A 45 -9.99 -21.15 11.55
C ALA A 45 -8.87 -21.50 10.57
N PHE A 46 -7.78 -22.11 11.06
CA PHE A 46 -6.71 -22.64 10.22
C PHE A 46 -7.10 -23.98 9.59
N VAL A 47 -6.56 -24.27 8.40
CA VAL A 47 -6.86 -25.52 7.69
C VAL A 47 -6.25 -26.75 8.38
N SER A 48 -5.19 -26.57 9.15
CA SER A 48 -4.55 -27.61 9.97
C SER A 48 -3.73 -27.02 11.11
N PRO A 49 -3.35 -27.79 12.13
CA PRO A 49 -2.41 -27.37 13.18
C PRO A 49 -1.04 -26.93 12.63
N GLU A 50 -0.56 -27.57 11.56
CA GLU A 50 0.71 -27.23 10.90
C GLU A 50 0.62 -25.86 10.21
N ALA A 51 -0.52 -25.53 9.59
CA ALA A 51 -0.78 -24.22 8.99
C ALA A 51 -0.79 -23.12 10.07
N GLU A 52 -1.44 -23.36 11.21
CA GLU A 52 -1.43 -22.45 12.35
C GLU A 52 -0.01 -22.22 12.88
N ALA A 53 0.74 -23.29 13.14
CA ALA A 53 2.12 -23.21 13.59
C ALA A 53 3.01 -22.45 12.57
N GLY A 54 2.84 -22.77 11.29
CA GLY A 54 3.54 -22.09 10.19
C GLY A 54 3.23 -20.61 10.12
N TYR A 55 1.95 -20.22 10.27
CA TYR A 55 1.53 -18.83 10.32
C TYR A 55 2.21 -18.07 11.47
N LYS A 56 2.13 -18.62 12.70
CA LYS A 56 2.69 -17.99 13.90
C LYS A 56 4.20 -17.79 13.80
N VAL A 57 4.93 -18.78 13.26
CA VAL A 57 6.38 -18.67 13.04
C VAL A 57 6.70 -17.58 12.00
N ARG A 58 5.98 -17.52 10.88
CA ARG A 58 6.17 -16.51 9.84
C ARG A 58 5.85 -15.11 10.35
N ALA A 59 4.72 -14.94 11.03
CA ALA A 59 4.30 -13.65 11.60
C ALA A 59 5.26 -13.15 12.68
N ALA A 60 5.77 -14.03 13.55
CA ALA A 60 6.80 -13.69 14.54
C ALA A 60 8.11 -13.23 13.86
N ARG A 61 8.56 -13.96 12.81
CA ARG A 61 9.76 -13.62 12.04
C ARG A 61 9.66 -12.23 11.41
N LEU A 62 8.50 -11.89 10.85
CA LEU A 62 8.26 -10.55 10.28
C LEU A 62 8.26 -9.46 11.35
N ARG A 63 7.58 -9.69 12.48
CA ARG A 63 7.59 -8.76 13.62
C ARG A 63 9.01 -8.49 14.10
N ASP A 64 9.78 -9.54 14.31
CA ASP A 64 11.12 -9.45 14.88
C ASP A 64 12.08 -8.70 13.94
N ALA A 65 11.98 -8.96 12.63
CA ALA A 65 12.73 -8.20 11.63
C ALA A 65 12.30 -6.72 11.58
N ALA A 66 10.99 -6.43 11.60
CA ALA A 66 10.48 -5.08 11.45
C ALA A 66 10.74 -4.19 12.68
N LEU A 67 10.62 -4.73 13.89
CA LEU A 67 10.70 -3.96 15.14
C LEU A 67 12.11 -3.87 15.74
N LEU A 68 13.08 -4.64 15.24
CA LEU A 68 14.48 -4.67 15.72
C LEU A 68 14.63 -5.00 17.21
N GLN A 69 13.60 -5.56 17.85
CA GLN A 69 13.62 -5.87 19.29
C GLN A 69 14.19 -7.26 19.59
N THR A 70 14.00 -8.17 18.67
CA THR A 70 14.44 -9.57 18.75
C THR A 70 15.04 -9.97 17.42
N THR A 71 16.10 -10.75 17.42
CA THR A 71 16.64 -11.35 16.22
C THR A 71 15.73 -12.52 15.80
N PRO A 72 15.20 -12.56 14.57
CA PRO A 72 14.40 -13.70 14.12
C PRO A 72 15.27 -14.96 13.99
N ASP A 73 14.64 -16.15 13.87
CA ASP A 73 15.35 -17.42 13.68
C ASP A 73 16.16 -17.43 12.37
N ARG A 74 15.68 -16.76 11.36
CA ARG A 74 16.35 -16.50 10.08
C ARG A 74 15.83 -15.24 9.41
N VAL A 75 16.51 -14.79 8.38
CA VAL A 75 16.05 -13.73 7.48
C VAL A 75 14.68 -14.12 6.89
N PRO A 76 13.61 -13.32 7.10
CA PRO A 76 12.35 -13.52 6.41
C PRO A 76 12.52 -13.31 4.91
N VAL A 77 11.77 -14.06 4.10
CA VAL A 77 11.72 -13.87 2.65
C VAL A 77 10.30 -13.51 2.25
N CYS A 78 10.14 -12.33 1.67
CA CYS A 78 8.91 -11.89 1.05
C CYS A 78 9.08 -11.92 -0.47
N LEU A 79 7.96 -11.91 -1.17
CA LEU A 79 7.96 -11.82 -2.61
C LEU A 79 6.96 -10.73 -3.00
N PHE A 80 7.45 -9.54 -3.31
CA PHE A 80 6.62 -8.41 -3.72
C PHE A 80 6.11 -8.61 -5.14
N CYS A 81 5.18 -9.58 -5.30
CA CYS A 81 4.58 -9.93 -6.57
C CYS A 81 3.37 -9.05 -6.88
N GLN A 82 3.25 -8.59 -8.14
CA GLN A 82 2.05 -7.97 -8.68
C GLN A 82 1.25 -8.99 -9.47
N PHE A 83 1.47 -9.13 -10.79
CA PHE A 83 0.75 -10.10 -11.62
C PHE A 83 1.42 -11.47 -11.74
N TYR A 84 2.56 -11.70 -11.09
CA TYR A 84 3.21 -13.02 -11.12
C TYR A 84 2.28 -14.18 -10.73
N PRO A 85 1.42 -14.08 -9.69
CA PRO A 85 0.47 -15.15 -9.39
C PRO A 85 -0.45 -15.50 -10.57
N ALA A 86 -0.92 -14.50 -11.32
CA ALA A 86 -1.76 -14.68 -12.50
C ALA A 86 -1.01 -15.41 -13.62
N TYR A 87 0.13 -14.88 -14.03
CA TYR A 87 0.93 -15.50 -15.12
C TYR A 87 1.39 -16.91 -14.76
N ARG A 88 1.78 -17.15 -13.51
CA ARG A 88 2.12 -18.48 -13.01
C ARG A 88 0.96 -19.48 -13.16
N ALA A 89 -0.27 -19.04 -12.94
CA ALA A 89 -1.49 -19.84 -13.09
C ALA A 89 -1.95 -19.98 -14.54
N GLY A 90 -1.25 -19.39 -15.53
CA GLY A 90 -1.67 -19.33 -16.92
C GLY A 90 -2.85 -18.37 -17.19
N ALA A 91 -3.12 -17.47 -16.24
CA ALA A 91 -4.11 -16.41 -16.37
C ALA A 91 -3.44 -15.10 -16.83
N THR A 92 -4.24 -14.23 -17.47
CA THR A 92 -3.79 -12.88 -17.83
C THR A 92 -4.14 -11.87 -16.75
N PRO A 93 -3.51 -10.68 -16.73
CA PRO A 93 -3.97 -9.58 -15.91
C PRO A 93 -5.45 -9.24 -16.12
N TYR A 94 -5.96 -9.32 -17.36
CA TYR A 94 -7.37 -9.14 -17.64
C TYR A 94 -8.24 -10.19 -16.91
N ASP A 95 -7.85 -11.47 -16.95
CA ASP A 95 -8.60 -12.52 -16.27
C ASP A 95 -8.76 -12.20 -14.77
N VAL A 96 -7.70 -11.79 -14.08
CA VAL A 96 -7.77 -11.55 -12.64
C VAL A 96 -8.50 -10.26 -12.24
N LEU A 97 -8.70 -9.32 -13.18
CA LEU A 97 -9.52 -8.14 -12.97
C LEU A 97 -11.03 -8.42 -13.12
N TYR A 98 -11.40 -9.43 -13.91
CA TYR A 98 -12.79 -9.69 -14.30
C TYR A 98 -13.31 -11.05 -13.85
N ASP A 99 -12.45 -12.02 -13.54
CA ASP A 99 -12.79 -13.37 -13.08
C ASP A 99 -12.24 -13.62 -11.67
N ARG A 100 -13.12 -13.50 -10.70
CA ARG A 100 -12.76 -13.63 -9.28
C ARG A 100 -12.31 -15.04 -8.88
N GLU A 101 -12.80 -16.07 -9.56
CA GLU A 101 -12.43 -17.48 -9.27
C GLU A 101 -11.00 -17.71 -9.76
N LYS A 102 -10.71 -17.36 -11.00
CA LYS A 102 -9.34 -17.42 -11.53
C LYS A 102 -8.35 -16.62 -10.68
N ALA A 103 -8.73 -15.41 -10.27
CA ALA A 103 -7.89 -14.60 -9.41
C ALA A 103 -7.63 -15.28 -8.04
N ALA A 104 -8.65 -15.82 -7.39
CA ALA A 104 -8.50 -16.53 -6.13
C ALA A 104 -7.58 -17.74 -6.27
N ASP A 105 -7.79 -18.57 -7.30
CA ASP A 105 -6.97 -19.76 -7.57
C ASP A 105 -5.51 -19.39 -7.84
N ALA A 106 -5.27 -18.30 -8.55
CA ALA A 106 -3.93 -17.80 -8.84
C ALA A 106 -3.17 -17.44 -7.54
N TRP A 107 -3.79 -16.65 -6.65
CA TRP A 107 -3.16 -16.23 -5.38
C TRP A 107 -2.94 -17.38 -4.41
N LEU A 108 -3.94 -18.26 -4.24
CA LEU A 108 -3.81 -19.44 -3.38
C LEU A 108 -2.77 -20.43 -3.91
N GLY A 109 -2.78 -20.66 -5.24
CA GLY A 109 -1.79 -21.52 -5.89
C GLY A 109 -0.36 -20.97 -5.79
N TYR A 110 -0.20 -19.65 -5.83
CA TYR A 110 1.08 -18.97 -5.62
C TYR A 110 1.60 -19.18 -4.20
N GLY A 111 0.77 -18.92 -3.17
CA GLY A 111 1.16 -19.12 -1.78
C GLY A 111 1.63 -20.55 -1.50
N ARG A 112 0.84 -21.53 -1.92
CA ARG A 112 1.16 -22.97 -1.75
C ARG A 112 2.42 -23.41 -2.49
N ALA A 113 2.69 -22.84 -3.68
CA ALA A 113 3.81 -23.26 -4.49
C ALA A 113 5.14 -22.72 -4.01
N LEU A 114 5.18 -21.49 -3.53
CA LEU A 114 6.42 -20.80 -3.16
C LEU A 114 6.65 -20.72 -1.65
N GLU A 115 5.60 -20.78 -0.85
CA GLU A 115 5.70 -20.76 0.63
C GLU A 115 6.55 -19.59 1.18
N PRO A 116 6.30 -18.34 0.78
CA PRO A 116 7.01 -17.18 1.33
C PRO A 116 6.67 -16.97 2.81
N ASP A 117 7.43 -16.09 3.49
CA ASP A 117 7.12 -15.71 4.86
C ASP A 117 5.96 -14.72 4.96
N ALA A 118 5.69 -13.98 3.90
CA ALA A 118 4.48 -13.17 3.76
C ALA A 118 4.04 -13.09 2.29
N VAL A 119 2.75 -12.82 2.10
CA VAL A 119 2.15 -12.62 0.77
C VAL A 119 1.66 -11.18 0.63
N VAL A 120 1.83 -10.62 -0.56
CA VAL A 120 1.22 -9.32 -0.90
C VAL A 120 -0.29 -9.52 -0.98
N PRO A 121 -1.11 -8.66 -0.33
CA PRO A 121 -2.56 -8.77 -0.39
C PRO A 121 -3.09 -8.79 -1.81
N SER A 122 -4.08 -9.64 -2.08
CA SER A 122 -4.64 -9.87 -3.42
C SER A 122 -5.15 -8.59 -4.09
N ALA A 123 -5.69 -7.67 -3.29
CA ALA A 123 -6.18 -6.37 -3.72
C ALA A 123 -5.12 -5.48 -4.41
N THR A 124 -3.82 -5.78 -4.23
CA THR A 124 -2.73 -4.95 -4.78
C THR A 124 -2.68 -5.03 -6.31
N ALA A 125 -2.99 -6.18 -6.89
CA ALA A 125 -3.00 -6.37 -8.35
C ALA A 125 -4.37 -6.79 -8.89
N ALA A 126 -5.11 -7.65 -8.20
CA ALA A 126 -6.45 -8.08 -8.62
C ALA A 126 -7.52 -7.03 -8.26
N VAL A 127 -7.44 -5.87 -8.90
CA VAL A 127 -8.38 -4.76 -8.71
C VAL A 127 -9.71 -5.01 -9.43
N ALA A 128 -10.75 -4.24 -9.09
CA ALA A 128 -12.09 -4.42 -9.64
C ALA A 128 -12.23 -3.79 -11.04
N GLY A 129 -11.90 -4.51 -12.12
CA GLY A 129 -12.09 -4.05 -13.50
C GLY A 129 -13.49 -3.48 -13.78
N PRO A 130 -14.59 -4.19 -13.46
CA PRO A 130 -15.95 -3.67 -13.66
C PRO A 130 -16.25 -2.35 -12.96
N LEU A 131 -15.56 -2.02 -11.88
CA LEU A 131 -15.70 -0.73 -11.20
C LEU A 131 -15.12 0.41 -12.04
N PHE A 132 -13.98 0.18 -12.69
CA PHE A 132 -13.35 1.17 -13.57
C PHE A 132 -14.17 1.40 -14.83
N ASP A 133 -14.75 0.32 -15.40
CA ASP A 133 -15.69 0.42 -16.54
C ASP A 133 -16.90 1.28 -16.16
N LEU A 134 -17.53 0.99 -15.02
CA LEU A 134 -18.71 1.71 -14.55
C LEU A 134 -18.46 3.20 -14.35
N LEU A 135 -17.26 3.57 -13.83
CA LEU A 135 -16.92 4.95 -13.51
C LEU A 135 -16.35 5.73 -14.69
N ASP A 136 -16.09 5.11 -15.84
CA ASP A 136 -15.31 5.73 -16.94
C ASP A 136 -14.00 6.33 -16.38
N PHE A 137 -13.20 5.44 -15.74
CA PHE A 137 -11.99 5.83 -15.00
C PHE A 137 -10.89 6.24 -15.96
N LYS A 138 -10.24 7.39 -15.72
CA LYS A 138 -9.31 8.03 -16.68
C LYS A 138 -7.86 8.09 -16.21
N LEU A 139 -7.58 7.74 -14.94
CA LEU A 139 -6.22 7.84 -14.40
C LEU A 139 -5.29 6.71 -14.87
N PHE A 140 -5.85 5.60 -15.33
CA PHE A 140 -5.09 4.46 -15.83
C PHE A 140 -5.67 3.93 -17.12
N SER A 141 -4.81 3.37 -17.98
CA SER A 141 -5.17 2.33 -18.93
C SER A 141 -4.95 0.98 -18.22
N TRP A 142 -5.87 0.04 -18.39
CA TRP A 142 -5.79 -1.26 -17.73
C TRP A 142 -6.06 -2.40 -18.72
N PRO A 143 -5.76 -3.66 -18.37
CA PRO A 143 -5.89 -4.80 -19.27
C PRO A 143 -7.23 -4.83 -20.01
N GLY A 144 -7.15 -4.80 -21.36
CA GLY A 144 -8.32 -4.71 -22.24
C GLY A 144 -8.88 -3.29 -22.47
N HIS A 145 -8.40 -2.29 -21.75
CA HIS A 145 -8.81 -0.88 -21.82
C HIS A 145 -7.58 0.03 -21.98
N GLY A 146 -7.17 0.25 -23.21
CA GLY A 146 -6.01 1.07 -23.58
C GLY A 146 -4.67 0.34 -23.56
N VAL A 147 -4.57 -0.84 -22.95
CA VAL A 147 -3.44 -1.76 -23.01
C VAL A 147 -3.91 -3.18 -23.36
N ALA A 148 -3.00 -4.04 -23.82
CA ALA A 148 -3.30 -5.44 -24.12
C ALA A 148 -3.82 -6.19 -22.87
N ARG A 149 -4.59 -7.26 -23.06
CA ARG A 149 -5.13 -8.07 -21.95
C ARG A 149 -4.04 -8.73 -21.10
N GLU A 150 -2.91 -8.97 -21.73
CA GLU A 150 -1.71 -9.58 -21.13
C GLU A 150 -0.79 -8.56 -20.45
N ALA A 151 -1.03 -7.27 -20.62
CA ALA A 151 -0.22 -6.22 -20.00
C ALA A 151 -0.76 -5.83 -18.61
N SER A 152 0.12 -5.29 -17.76
CA SER A 152 -0.28 -4.67 -16.51
C SER A 152 -0.85 -3.25 -16.72
N PHE A 153 -1.11 -2.53 -15.64
CA PHE A 153 -1.63 -1.15 -15.71
C PHE A 153 -0.63 -0.19 -16.31
N GLN A 154 -1.18 0.84 -16.97
CA GLN A 154 -0.41 2.00 -17.41
C GLN A 154 -1.03 3.27 -16.85
N TYR A 155 -0.29 4.01 -16.05
CA TYR A 155 -0.73 5.32 -15.56
C TYR A 155 -0.85 6.32 -16.72
N VAL A 156 -1.93 7.11 -16.74
CA VAL A 156 -2.15 8.17 -17.73
C VAL A 156 -1.59 9.48 -17.19
N GLU A 157 -0.33 9.76 -17.52
CA GLU A 157 0.37 10.98 -17.13
C GLU A 157 -0.33 12.23 -17.67
N ARG A 158 -0.87 13.07 -16.79
CA ARG A 158 -1.57 14.29 -17.16
C ARG A 158 -1.62 15.28 -15.99
N GLU A 159 -1.79 16.58 -16.28
CA GLU A 159 -2.21 17.57 -15.30
C GLU A 159 -3.70 17.45 -15.05
N TRP A 160 -4.06 16.74 -13.97
CA TRP A 160 -5.46 16.58 -13.55
C TRP A 160 -5.91 17.72 -12.64
N MET A 161 -4.99 18.41 -11.98
CA MET A 161 -5.16 19.64 -11.22
C MET A 161 -4.41 20.76 -11.91
N LEU A 162 -5.04 21.91 -12.13
CA LEU A 162 -4.44 23.08 -12.75
C LEU A 162 -3.62 23.90 -11.72
N PRO A 163 -2.66 24.70 -12.17
CA PRO A 163 -1.80 25.48 -11.24
C PRO A 163 -2.57 26.55 -10.44
N GLU A 164 -3.68 27.06 -10.94
CA GLU A 164 -4.57 28.00 -10.26
C GLU A 164 -5.44 27.36 -9.18
N GLU A 165 -5.58 26.01 -9.18
CA GLU A 165 -6.42 25.27 -8.26
C GLU A 165 -5.70 24.87 -6.94
N TYR A 166 -4.45 25.34 -6.72
CA TYR A 166 -3.75 25.05 -5.48
C TYR A 166 -4.49 25.59 -4.24
N ASP A 167 -5.06 26.77 -4.33
CA ASP A 167 -5.78 27.37 -3.20
C ASP A 167 -7.05 26.59 -2.87
N ASP A 168 -7.79 26.13 -3.87
CA ASP A 168 -8.97 25.28 -3.68
C ASP A 168 -8.60 23.97 -2.95
N LEU A 169 -7.51 23.32 -3.36
CA LEU A 169 -7.02 22.12 -2.67
C LEU A 169 -6.57 22.42 -1.23
N ILE A 170 -5.90 23.53 -0.98
CA ILE A 170 -5.35 23.89 0.33
C ILE A 170 -6.48 24.28 1.29
N ASP A 171 -7.42 25.09 0.84
CA ASP A 171 -8.47 25.66 1.68
C ASP A 171 -9.60 24.67 1.93
N ASP A 172 -10.11 24.01 0.88
CA ASP A 172 -11.15 22.97 0.96
C ASP A 172 -10.79 21.72 0.14
N PRO A 173 -9.89 20.88 0.63
CA PRO A 173 -9.47 19.68 -0.10
C PRO A 173 -10.59 18.67 -0.35
N THR A 174 -11.59 18.62 0.52
CA THR A 174 -12.73 17.70 0.34
C THR A 174 -13.65 18.21 -0.76
N GLY A 175 -13.97 19.49 -0.77
CA GLY A 175 -14.73 20.13 -1.84
C GLY A 175 -13.99 20.04 -3.18
N PHE A 176 -12.70 20.37 -3.22
CA PHE A 176 -11.88 20.24 -4.42
C PHE A 176 -11.91 18.81 -4.98
N LEU A 177 -11.66 17.80 -4.15
CA LEU A 177 -11.68 16.41 -4.59
C LEU A 177 -13.07 15.99 -5.09
N LEU A 178 -14.13 16.33 -4.35
CA LEU A 178 -15.51 15.87 -4.66
C LEU A 178 -16.11 16.58 -5.87
N HIS A 179 -15.88 17.89 -6.02
CA HIS A 179 -16.56 18.71 -7.04
C HIS A 179 -15.69 19.00 -8.27
N THR A 180 -14.36 18.82 -8.18
CA THR A 180 -13.44 19.15 -9.25
C THR A 180 -12.66 17.93 -9.73
N TYR A 181 -11.87 17.31 -8.86
CA TYR A 181 -10.93 16.27 -9.25
C TYR A 181 -11.60 14.94 -9.61
N VAL A 182 -12.45 14.42 -8.73
CA VAL A 182 -13.12 13.12 -8.95
C VAL A 182 -14.05 13.15 -10.16
N PRO A 183 -14.88 14.18 -10.39
CA PRO A 183 -15.65 14.33 -11.63
C PRO A 183 -14.80 14.41 -12.90
N ARG A 184 -13.62 15.01 -12.81
CA ARG A 184 -12.68 15.15 -13.94
C ARG A 184 -12.02 13.82 -14.31
N THR A 185 -11.74 12.99 -13.32
CA THR A 185 -11.04 11.71 -13.46
C THR A 185 -11.95 10.50 -13.63
N ASN A 186 -13.26 10.67 -13.44
CA ASN A 186 -14.28 9.63 -13.56
C ASN A 186 -15.47 10.17 -14.36
N GLY A 187 -15.51 9.91 -15.65
CA GLY A 187 -16.46 10.53 -16.57
C GLY A 187 -17.93 10.24 -16.24
N ALA A 188 -18.24 9.04 -15.75
CA ALA A 188 -19.62 8.65 -15.41
C ALA A 188 -20.22 9.43 -14.23
N ILE A 189 -19.38 10.13 -13.45
CA ILE A 189 -19.82 10.94 -12.31
C ILE A 189 -19.45 12.42 -12.47
N ALA A 190 -19.23 12.87 -13.71
CA ALA A 190 -18.92 14.27 -14.01
C ALA A 190 -20.01 15.24 -13.52
N GLY A 191 -21.28 14.81 -13.42
CA GLY A 191 -22.40 15.60 -12.91
C GLY A 191 -22.20 16.11 -11.48
N LEU A 192 -21.34 15.50 -10.66
CA LEU A 192 -21.03 15.99 -9.30
C LEU A 192 -20.39 17.38 -9.31
N ALA A 193 -19.78 17.81 -10.41
CA ALA A 193 -19.23 19.16 -10.56
C ALA A 193 -20.30 20.25 -10.52
N SER A 194 -21.57 19.90 -10.72
CA SER A 194 -22.71 20.82 -10.65
C SER A 194 -23.23 21.04 -9.22
N LEU A 195 -22.71 20.30 -8.22
CA LEU A 195 -23.10 20.45 -6.82
C LEU A 195 -22.32 21.59 -6.16
N GLU A 196 -23.01 22.36 -5.35
CA GLU A 196 -22.43 23.43 -4.53
C GLU A 196 -22.17 22.95 -3.10
N PRO A 197 -21.28 23.60 -2.34
CA PRO A 197 -21.13 23.34 -0.92
C PRO A 197 -22.47 23.46 -0.17
N PRO A 198 -22.76 22.61 0.85
CA PRO A 198 -24.06 22.51 1.47
C PRO A 198 -24.42 23.66 2.44
N VAL A 199 -23.86 24.83 2.23
CA VAL A 199 -24.06 26.02 3.07
C VAL A 199 -25.52 26.48 3.10
N GLY A 200 -26.28 26.25 2.03
CA GLY A 200 -27.68 26.58 1.96
C GLY A 200 -28.59 25.70 2.84
N MET A 201 -28.13 24.55 3.30
CA MET A 201 -28.91 23.62 4.12
C MET A 201 -29.09 24.08 5.58
N VAL A 202 -28.34 25.07 6.03
CA VAL A 202 -28.41 25.56 7.43
C VAL A 202 -29.63 26.44 7.71
N GLN A 203 -30.38 26.88 6.67
CA GLN A 203 -31.55 27.75 6.80
C GLN A 203 -32.73 27.20 5.99
N MET A 204 -33.92 27.27 6.54
CA MET A 204 -35.15 26.75 5.88
C MET A 204 -35.36 27.35 4.48
N CYS A 205 -35.16 28.66 4.31
CA CYS A 205 -35.28 29.31 3.01
C CYS A 205 -34.19 28.95 2.00
N GLY A 206 -33.00 28.60 2.47
CA GLY A 206 -31.85 28.20 1.60
C GLY A 206 -31.93 26.76 1.15
N ALA A 207 -32.50 25.87 1.97
CA ALA A 207 -32.51 24.42 1.71
C ALA A 207 -33.15 24.04 0.37
N GLY A 208 -34.29 24.67 0.04
CA GLY A 208 -34.99 24.42 -1.23
C GLY A 208 -34.15 24.80 -2.45
N TYR A 209 -33.48 25.94 -2.42
CA TYR A 209 -32.62 26.38 -3.53
C TYR A 209 -31.39 25.48 -3.68
N TRP A 210 -30.74 25.12 -2.59
CA TRP A 210 -29.58 24.26 -2.63
C TRP A 210 -29.93 22.86 -3.16
N LEU A 211 -31.06 22.30 -2.74
CA LEU A 211 -31.51 20.98 -3.19
C LEU A 211 -31.91 20.94 -4.66
N MET A 212 -32.20 22.08 -5.31
CA MET A 212 -32.52 22.11 -6.75
C MET A 212 -31.37 21.51 -7.60
N ALA A 213 -30.11 21.68 -7.20
CA ALA A 213 -28.98 21.10 -7.91
C ALA A 213 -29.02 19.57 -7.93
N TRP A 214 -29.56 18.92 -6.89
CA TRP A 214 -29.67 17.46 -6.79
C TRP A 214 -30.73 16.85 -7.71
N GLY A 215 -31.69 17.64 -8.18
CA GLY A 215 -32.68 17.24 -9.17
C GLY A 215 -32.27 17.41 -10.61
N LYS A 216 -31.03 17.82 -10.88
CA LYS A 216 -30.51 17.89 -12.25
C LYS A 216 -30.26 16.47 -12.79
N PRO A 217 -30.62 16.15 -14.05
CA PRO A 217 -30.46 14.82 -14.63
C PRO A 217 -29.02 14.28 -14.55
N GLU A 218 -28.03 15.12 -14.80
CA GLU A 218 -26.60 14.75 -14.74
C GLU A 218 -26.13 14.42 -13.33
N VAL A 219 -26.74 15.03 -12.30
CA VAL A 219 -26.44 14.73 -10.88
C VAL A 219 -27.13 13.44 -10.47
N GLU A 220 -28.40 13.25 -10.84
CA GLU A 220 -29.15 12.02 -10.57
C GLU A 220 -28.42 10.80 -11.16
N GLU A 221 -27.94 10.90 -12.40
CA GLU A 221 -27.16 9.84 -13.03
C GLU A 221 -25.85 9.59 -12.28
N ALA A 222 -25.09 10.64 -11.96
CA ALA A 222 -23.83 10.52 -11.21
C ALA A 222 -24.01 9.84 -9.85
N VAL A 223 -25.04 10.22 -9.10
CA VAL A 223 -25.37 9.61 -7.81
C VAL A 223 -25.79 8.16 -7.98
N SER A 224 -26.60 7.84 -9.00
CA SER A 224 -26.98 6.45 -9.31
C SER A 224 -25.76 5.59 -9.60
N ARG A 225 -24.79 6.08 -10.41
CA ARG A 225 -23.51 5.41 -10.70
C ARG A 225 -22.67 5.20 -9.45
N LEU A 226 -22.60 6.19 -8.55
CA LEU A 226 -21.88 6.04 -7.28
C LEU A 226 -22.49 4.97 -6.37
N LEU A 227 -23.81 4.87 -6.31
CA LEU A 227 -24.49 3.83 -5.53
C LEU A 227 -24.20 2.43 -6.09
N GLU A 228 -24.20 2.28 -7.41
CA GLU A 228 -23.82 1.03 -8.08
C GLU A 228 -22.34 0.71 -7.86
N ALA A 229 -21.45 1.70 -8.05
CA ALA A 229 -20.01 1.57 -7.77
C ALA A 229 -19.74 1.13 -6.33
N GLY A 230 -20.46 1.69 -5.37
CA GLY A 230 -20.35 1.30 -3.96
C GLY A 230 -20.72 -0.16 -3.71
N ARG A 231 -21.72 -0.70 -4.41
CA ARG A 231 -22.09 -2.14 -4.31
C ARG A 231 -21.03 -3.03 -4.92
N LEU A 232 -20.49 -2.66 -6.10
CA LEU A 232 -19.40 -3.40 -6.74
C LEU A 232 -18.14 -3.38 -5.89
N ALA A 233 -17.75 -2.22 -5.36
CA ALA A 233 -16.60 -2.08 -4.49
C ALA A 233 -16.74 -2.92 -3.20
N ALA A 234 -17.92 -2.93 -2.57
CA ALA A 234 -18.19 -3.76 -1.39
C ALA A 234 -18.08 -5.26 -1.70
N ALA A 235 -18.62 -5.69 -2.84
CA ALA A 235 -18.55 -7.08 -3.27
C ALA A 235 -17.10 -7.52 -3.62
N TRP A 236 -16.32 -6.61 -4.24
CA TRP A 236 -14.91 -6.84 -4.52
C TRP A 236 -14.08 -6.90 -3.24
N ALA A 237 -14.26 -5.94 -2.32
CA ALA A 237 -13.55 -5.93 -1.05
C ALA A 237 -13.83 -7.19 -0.22
N GLY A 238 -15.09 -7.65 -0.18
CA GLY A 238 -15.44 -8.91 0.48
C GLY A 238 -14.78 -10.13 -0.14
N TRP A 239 -14.66 -10.17 -1.48
CA TRP A 239 -13.94 -11.22 -2.18
C TRP A 239 -12.45 -11.21 -1.86
N SER A 240 -11.78 -10.07 -2.02
CA SER A 240 -10.35 -9.93 -1.76
C SER A 240 -10.00 -10.30 -0.32
N PHE A 241 -10.77 -9.79 0.65
CA PHE A 241 -10.61 -10.15 2.05
C PHE A 241 -10.80 -11.66 2.29
N GLY A 242 -11.72 -12.30 1.57
CA GLY A 242 -11.92 -13.74 1.61
C GLY A 242 -10.72 -14.52 1.09
N VAL A 243 -10.08 -14.09 0.00
CA VAL A 243 -8.87 -14.70 -0.55
C VAL A 243 -7.71 -14.57 0.44
N ASP A 244 -7.48 -13.36 0.97
CA ASP A 244 -6.40 -13.11 1.92
C ASP A 244 -6.60 -13.91 3.23
N THR A 245 -7.84 -14.04 3.72
CA THR A 245 -8.17 -14.86 4.88
C THR A 245 -7.89 -16.36 4.63
N ARG A 246 -8.15 -16.86 3.41
CA ARG A 246 -7.80 -18.25 3.04
C ARG A 246 -6.30 -18.45 3.01
N LEU A 247 -5.52 -17.50 2.48
CA LEU A 247 -4.05 -17.53 2.54
C LEU A 247 -3.55 -17.58 3.99
N MET A 248 -4.12 -16.74 4.86
CA MET A 248 -3.82 -16.78 6.30
C MET A 248 -4.14 -18.13 6.91
N ALA A 249 -5.31 -18.71 6.60
CA ALA A 249 -5.74 -20.00 7.10
C ALA A 249 -4.82 -21.15 6.63
N GLU A 250 -4.16 -21.00 5.48
CA GLU A 250 -3.15 -21.90 4.94
C GLU A 250 -1.73 -21.62 5.50
N GLY A 251 -1.57 -20.64 6.38
CA GLY A 251 -0.31 -20.35 7.08
C GLY A 251 0.52 -19.21 6.48
N TYR A 252 -0.04 -18.38 5.58
CA TYR A 252 0.66 -17.26 4.92
C TYR A 252 0.15 -15.91 5.41
N PRO A 253 0.87 -15.20 6.31
CA PRO A 253 0.47 -13.88 6.75
C PRO A 253 0.55 -12.84 5.63
N PRO A 254 -0.31 -11.80 5.63
CA PRO A 254 -0.20 -10.70 4.70
C PRO A 254 1.01 -9.81 5.05
N GLN A 255 1.68 -9.29 4.01
CA GLN A 255 2.86 -8.45 4.17
C GLN A 255 2.50 -7.07 4.76
N PHE A 256 1.33 -6.54 4.42
CA PHE A 256 0.80 -5.28 4.95
C PHE A 256 -0.73 -5.30 5.01
N GLY A 257 -1.31 -4.37 5.77
CA GLY A 257 -2.77 -4.32 5.98
C GLY A 257 -3.45 -3.11 5.36
N LEU A 258 -2.72 -2.03 5.15
CA LEU A 258 -3.23 -0.79 4.59
C LEU A 258 -2.26 -0.25 3.54
N VAL A 259 -2.81 0.60 2.67
CA VAL A 259 -2.05 1.38 1.69
C VAL A 259 -2.35 2.85 1.89
N THR A 260 -1.32 3.68 1.80
CA THR A 260 -1.45 5.13 1.75
C THR A 260 -0.34 5.69 0.84
N TRP A 261 -0.23 7.00 0.73
CA TRP A 261 0.70 7.63 -0.21
C TRP A 261 1.62 8.63 0.51
N ALA A 262 2.82 8.82 -0.02
CA ALA A 262 3.62 9.98 0.32
C ALA A 262 2.89 11.24 -0.16
N PRO A 263 2.73 12.29 0.67
CA PRO A 263 1.94 13.46 0.29
C PRO A 263 2.45 14.17 -0.97
N PHE A 264 3.79 14.22 -1.16
CA PHE A 264 4.38 14.77 -2.36
C PHE A 264 4.08 13.93 -3.61
N ASP A 265 4.12 12.59 -3.50
CA ASP A 265 3.79 11.70 -4.62
C ASP A 265 2.29 11.78 -4.95
N TYR A 266 1.42 11.85 -3.94
CA TYR A 266 0.00 12.07 -4.17
C TYR A 266 -0.24 13.36 -4.99
N LEU A 267 0.44 14.46 -4.63
CA LEU A 267 0.37 15.72 -5.37
C LEU A 267 1.00 15.58 -6.77
N GLY A 268 2.18 14.97 -6.86
CA GLY A 268 2.98 14.91 -8.09
C GLY A 268 2.54 13.84 -9.09
N ASP A 269 1.99 12.71 -8.63
CA ASP A 269 1.53 11.64 -9.51
C ASP A 269 0.10 11.88 -9.98
N THR A 270 -0.80 12.07 -9.02
CA THR A 270 -2.24 11.98 -9.31
C THR A 270 -2.91 13.31 -9.54
N LEU A 271 -2.35 14.43 -9.05
CA LEU A 271 -2.95 15.76 -9.19
C LEU A 271 -2.22 16.57 -10.27
N ARG A 272 -0.95 16.93 -10.03
CA ARG A 272 -0.21 17.84 -10.91
C ARG A 272 0.42 17.18 -12.14
N GLY A 273 0.80 15.91 -12.03
CA GLY A 273 1.64 15.24 -13.02
C GLY A 273 3.13 15.61 -12.89
N THR A 274 3.98 14.74 -13.44
CA THR A 274 5.45 14.82 -13.26
C THR A 274 6.05 16.12 -13.78
N ARG A 275 5.68 16.59 -14.99
CA ARG A 275 6.23 17.81 -15.58
C ARG A 275 5.81 19.07 -14.82
N ALA A 276 4.55 19.11 -14.40
CA ALA A 276 4.02 20.26 -13.70
C ALA A 276 4.59 20.37 -12.30
N ILE A 277 4.67 19.27 -11.54
CA ILE A 277 5.22 19.33 -10.17
C ILE A 277 6.69 19.76 -10.15
N VAL A 278 7.52 19.30 -11.11
CA VAL A 278 8.90 19.76 -11.25
C VAL A 278 8.96 21.27 -11.51
N THR A 279 8.07 21.81 -12.34
CA THR A 279 7.97 23.25 -12.61
C THR A 279 7.51 24.01 -11.36
N ASP A 280 6.56 23.46 -10.60
CA ASP A 280 5.99 24.09 -9.42
C ASP A 280 6.99 24.19 -8.26
N LEU A 281 7.99 23.30 -8.16
CA LEU A 281 9.09 23.42 -7.19
C LEU A 281 9.84 24.78 -7.31
N PHE A 282 9.88 25.35 -8.52
CA PHE A 282 10.55 26.62 -8.79
C PHE A 282 9.59 27.81 -8.83
N ARG A 283 8.38 27.60 -9.36
CA ARG A 283 7.43 28.70 -9.59
C ARG A 283 6.44 28.90 -8.43
N ARG A 284 6.16 27.85 -7.66
CA ARG A 284 5.14 27.84 -6.59
C ARG A 284 5.57 27.04 -5.37
N PRO A 285 6.82 27.19 -4.88
CA PRO A 285 7.36 26.34 -3.80
C PRO A 285 6.48 26.36 -2.54
N GLU A 286 5.95 27.52 -2.17
CA GLU A 286 5.09 27.68 -0.99
C GLU A 286 3.76 26.94 -1.14
N LYS A 287 3.17 26.94 -2.36
CA LYS A 287 1.94 26.20 -2.65
C LYS A 287 2.15 24.68 -2.59
N VAL A 288 3.30 24.19 -3.10
CA VAL A 288 3.66 22.78 -3.01
C VAL A 288 3.78 22.35 -1.55
N LEU A 289 4.48 23.14 -0.72
CA LEU A 289 4.63 22.85 0.71
C LEU A 289 3.28 22.86 1.44
N ALA A 290 2.43 23.85 1.23
CA ALA A 290 1.13 23.97 1.86
C ALA A 290 0.19 22.83 1.42
N ALA A 291 0.18 22.49 0.13
CA ALA A 291 -0.59 21.36 -0.39
C ALA A 291 -0.13 20.03 0.22
N CYS A 292 1.18 19.78 0.29
CA CYS A 292 1.72 18.57 0.94
C CYS A 292 1.36 18.49 2.43
N ASP A 293 1.37 19.64 3.14
CA ASP A 293 0.93 19.68 4.54
C ASP A 293 -0.54 19.32 4.70
N ARG A 294 -1.39 19.89 3.85
CA ARG A 294 -2.83 19.62 3.86
C ARG A 294 -3.13 18.17 3.50
N LEU A 295 -2.48 17.64 2.47
CA LEU A 295 -2.62 16.24 2.07
C LEU A 295 -2.18 15.28 3.18
N THR A 296 -1.08 15.57 3.90
CA THR A 296 -0.65 14.78 5.06
C THR A 296 -1.79 14.60 6.07
N GLN A 297 -2.48 15.69 6.42
CA GLN A 297 -3.58 15.66 7.39
C GLN A 297 -4.74 14.80 6.92
N ILE A 298 -5.09 14.87 5.63
CA ILE A 298 -6.22 14.10 5.07
C ILE A 298 -5.86 12.62 4.98
N LEU A 299 -4.68 12.30 4.50
CA LEU A 299 -4.22 10.92 4.35
C LEU A 299 -4.12 10.24 5.72
N LEU A 300 -3.61 10.92 6.75
CA LEU A 300 -3.60 10.40 8.12
C LEU A 300 -5.02 10.16 8.67
N LYS A 301 -5.95 11.09 8.43
CA LYS A 301 -7.36 10.89 8.82
C LYS A 301 -7.99 9.71 8.09
N ALA A 302 -7.69 9.51 6.81
CA ALA A 302 -8.20 8.39 6.03
C ALA A 302 -7.66 7.06 6.56
N VAL A 303 -6.37 6.97 6.86
CA VAL A 303 -5.77 5.78 7.50
C VAL A 303 -6.40 5.52 8.87
N ALA A 304 -6.54 6.55 9.73
CA ALA A 304 -7.11 6.39 11.06
C ALA A 304 -8.53 5.80 11.06
N ARG A 305 -9.34 6.15 10.05
CA ARG A 305 -10.71 5.60 9.89
C ARG A 305 -10.71 4.11 9.52
N ASN A 306 -9.67 3.63 8.86
CA ASN A 306 -9.57 2.27 8.34
C ASN A 306 -8.66 1.36 9.18
N ALA A 307 -7.89 1.94 10.10
CA ALA A 307 -6.89 1.24 10.91
C ALA A 307 -7.53 0.58 12.16
N ALA A 308 -8.49 -0.31 11.96
CA ALA A 308 -9.03 -1.12 13.06
C ALA A 308 -7.92 -1.95 13.75
N PRO A 309 -8.07 -2.34 15.03
CA PRO A 309 -7.04 -3.07 15.78
C PRO A 309 -6.57 -4.38 15.14
N TYR A 310 -7.44 -5.08 14.42
CA TYR A 310 -7.16 -6.34 13.74
C TYR A 310 -6.50 -6.21 12.37
N VAL A 311 -6.35 -4.99 11.85
CA VAL A 311 -5.66 -4.76 10.58
C VAL A 311 -4.15 -5.01 10.78
N PRO A 312 -3.48 -5.75 9.87
CA PRO A 312 -2.05 -5.97 9.94
C PRO A 312 -1.26 -4.67 10.11
N PRO A 313 -0.22 -4.65 10.96
CA PRO A 313 0.38 -3.40 11.45
C PRO A 313 1.18 -2.62 10.41
N LEU A 314 1.63 -3.23 9.31
CA LEU A 314 2.40 -2.56 8.27
C LEU A 314 1.48 -1.79 7.32
N VAL A 315 1.86 -0.54 7.01
CA VAL A 315 1.15 0.34 6.07
C VAL A 315 2.05 0.61 4.87
N PHE A 316 1.67 0.10 3.73
CA PHE A 316 2.41 0.26 2.48
C PHE A 316 2.32 1.69 1.95
N ILE A 317 3.48 2.27 1.63
CA ILE A 317 3.62 3.63 1.08
C ILE A 317 4.58 3.55 -0.11
N PRO A 318 4.10 3.56 -1.36
CA PRO A 318 4.97 3.65 -2.52
C PRO A 318 5.61 5.04 -2.60
N LEU A 319 6.91 5.08 -2.95
CA LEU A 319 7.69 6.29 -3.05
C LEU A 319 8.28 6.41 -4.46
N HIS A 320 7.69 7.28 -5.29
CA HIS A 320 8.04 7.40 -6.70
C HIS A 320 9.01 8.56 -6.96
N LYS A 321 8.72 9.74 -6.41
CA LYS A 321 9.44 10.98 -6.74
C LYS A 321 10.52 11.37 -5.73
N GLY A 322 10.74 10.53 -4.69
CA GLY A 322 11.83 10.73 -3.71
C GLY A 322 13.20 10.25 -4.19
N ALA A 323 13.27 9.45 -5.26
CA ALA A 323 14.48 8.85 -5.78
C ALA A 323 15.58 9.87 -6.14
N ASP A 324 16.84 9.43 -6.08
CA ASP A 324 18.02 10.27 -6.35
C ASP A 324 17.99 10.89 -7.76
N GLY A 325 17.45 10.15 -8.73
CA GLY A 325 17.33 10.59 -10.12
C GLY A 325 16.22 11.62 -10.38
N PHE A 326 15.29 11.82 -9.43
CA PHE A 326 14.15 12.71 -9.64
C PHE A 326 14.41 14.13 -9.12
N MET A 327 14.98 14.27 -7.94
CA MET A 327 15.25 15.59 -7.33
C MET A 327 16.60 15.62 -6.60
N SER A 328 17.15 16.83 -6.40
CA SER A 328 18.36 17.00 -5.61
C SER A 328 18.15 16.63 -4.13
N ALA A 329 19.25 16.40 -3.40
CA ALA A 329 19.16 16.17 -1.95
C ALA A 329 18.57 17.35 -1.18
N GLU A 330 18.81 18.58 -1.64
CA GLU A 330 18.22 19.79 -1.05
C GLU A 330 16.72 19.88 -1.31
N GLN A 331 16.27 19.61 -2.53
CA GLN A 331 14.85 19.54 -2.86
C GLN A 331 14.14 18.46 -2.07
N PHE A 332 14.77 17.30 -1.90
CA PHE A 332 14.22 16.21 -1.06
C PHE A 332 14.05 16.68 0.39
N ARG A 333 15.06 17.33 0.99
CA ARG A 333 14.95 17.86 2.36
C ARG A 333 13.88 18.94 2.50
N THR A 334 13.66 19.74 1.46
CA THR A 334 12.73 20.86 1.49
C THR A 334 11.29 20.45 1.20
N PHE A 335 11.07 19.68 0.14
CA PHE A 335 9.72 19.44 -0.41
C PHE A 335 9.18 18.06 -0.11
N TYR A 336 10.03 17.03 -0.07
CA TYR A 336 9.59 15.63 0.03
C TYR A 336 9.59 15.14 1.48
N TRP A 337 10.76 15.18 2.11
CA TRP A 337 10.98 14.59 3.43
C TRP A 337 10.09 15.14 4.54
N PRO A 338 9.84 16.45 4.69
CA PRO A 338 9.07 16.97 5.81
C PRO A 338 7.65 16.42 5.89
N SER A 339 6.95 16.30 4.75
CA SER A 339 5.59 15.76 4.70
C SER A 339 5.59 14.24 4.87
N LEU A 340 6.52 13.51 4.26
CA LEU A 340 6.67 12.06 4.45
C LEU A 340 7.01 11.72 5.90
N ARG A 341 7.94 12.45 6.51
CA ARG A 341 8.29 12.28 7.92
C ARG A 341 7.08 12.45 8.85
N ARG A 342 6.30 13.52 8.65
CA ARG A 342 5.04 13.71 9.42
C ARG A 342 4.04 12.59 9.19
N MET A 343 3.94 12.09 7.97
CA MET A 343 3.11 10.93 7.65
C MET A 343 3.57 9.70 8.44
N CYS A 344 4.87 9.40 8.43
CA CYS A 344 5.46 8.29 9.19
C CYS A 344 5.20 8.42 10.71
N ILE A 345 5.48 9.59 11.28
CA ILE A 345 5.24 9.85 12.72
C ILE A 345 3.76 9.68 13.05
N GLY A 346 2.84 10.24 12.26
CA GLY A 346 1.41 10.10 12.51
C GLY A 346 0.90 8.66 12.44
N LEU A 347 1.50 7.82 11.60
CA LEU A 347 1.21 6.37 11.57
C LEU A 347 1.77 5.66 12.81
N ILE A 348 3.00 5.98 13.21
CA ILE A 348 3.64 5.43 14.41
C ILE A 348 2.83 5.77 15.67
N GLU A 349 2.28 6.96 15.77
CA GLU A 349 1.40 7.38 16.86
C GLU A 349 0.09 6.58 16.94
N GLN A 350 -0.34 6.00 15.82
CA GLN A 350 -1.49 5.10 15.75
C GLN A 350 -1.13 3.63 16.04
N GLY A 351 0.14 3.34 16.37
CA GLY A 351 0.64 1.98 16.58
C GLY A 351 0.78 1.19 15.26
N LEU A 352 1.04 1.89 14.17
CA LEU A 352 1.28 1.31 12.86
C LEU A 352 2.78 1.40 12.50
N VAL A 353 3.21 0.61 11.53
CA VAL A 353 4.58 0.57 11.02
C VAL A 353 4.57 1.02 9.56
N PRO A 354 5.08 2.23 9.22
CA PRO A 354 5.29 2.62 7.84
C PRO A 354 6.17 1.61 7.11
N TYR A 355 5.67 1.07 6.01
CA TYR A 355 6.39 0.22 5.07
C TYR A 355 6.60 1.01 3.78
N LEU A 356 7.82 1.54 3.62
CA LEU A 356 8.20 2.53 2.63
C LEU A 356 8.86 1.82 1.45
N PHE A 357 8.17 1.74 0.32
CA PHE A 357 8.67 1.13 -0.90
C PHE A 357 9.38 2.19 -1.75
N ALA A 358 10.70 2.23 -1.65
CA ALA A 358 11.57 3.25 -2.24
C ALA A 358 12.02 2.83 -3.65
N GLU A 359 11.23 3.18 -4.67
CA GLU A 359 11.53 2.89 -6.07
C GLU A 359 12.70 3.73 -6.58
N GLY A 360 13.62 3.08 -7.32
CA GLY A 360 14.88 3.67 -7.77
C GLY A 360 15.94 3.69 -6.67
N SER A 361 16.95 4.59 -6.79
CA SER A 361 18.03 4.74 -5.81
C SER A 361 17.70 5.79 -4.76
N TYR A 362 18.02 5.48 -3.50
CA TYR A 362 17.93 6.36 -2.34
C TYR A 362 19.28 6.52 -1.63
N ASP A 363 20.39 6.26 -2.32
CA ASP A 363 21.74 6.34 -1.74
C ASP A 363 22.07 7.71 -1.15
N ALA A 364 21.65 8.80 -1.83
CA ALA A 364 21.84 10.16 -1.35
C ALA A 364 20.80 10.57 -0.27
N ARG A 365 19.83 9.71 0.03
CA ARG A 365 18.78 9.97 1.02
C ARG A 365 19.04 9.29 2.36
N LEU A 366 19.92 8.28 2.41
CA LEU A 366 20.13 7.42 3.57
C LEU A 366 20.34 8.21 4.87
N GLU A 367 21.18 9.24 4.85
CA GLU A 367 21.44 10.09 6.02
C GLU A 367 20.26 10.99 6.42
N ILE A 368 19.31 11.25 5.50
CA ILE A 368 18.14 12.08 5.76
C ILE A 368 17.05 11.24 6.40
N ILE A 369 16.80 10.06 5.82
CA ILE A 369 15.67 9.19 6.21
C ILE A 369 15.87 8.48 7.55
N ARG A 370 17.08 8.48 8.09
CA ARG A 370 17.37 7.94 9.43
C ARG A 370 16.73 8.73 10.59
N ASP A 371 16.19 9.89 10.31
CA ASP A 371 15.50 10.77 11.29
C ASP A 371 14.07 10.27 11.57
N LEU A 372 13.94 8.99 11.97
CA LEU A 372 12.69 8.37 12.42
C LEU A 372 12.94 7.55 13.69
N PRO A 373 11.91 7.30 14.51
CA PRO A 373 12.04 6.51 15.72
C PRO A 373 12.56 5.09 15.43
N PRO A 374 13.58 4.61 16.17
CA PRO A 374 14.16 3.29 15.95
C PRO A 374 13.16 2.13 16.07
N GLY A 375 13.27 1.14 15.15
CA GLY A 375 12.42 -0.04 15.14
C GLY A 375 10.94 0.26 14.82
N ARG A 376 10.68 1.30 14.03
CA ARG A 376 9.31 1.74 13.72
C ARG A 376 9.01 1.81 12.24
N THR A 377 9.96 1.48 11.36
CA THR A 377 9.79 1.57 9.89
C THR A 377 10.47 0.40 9.20
N VAL A 378 9.92 0.05 8.04
CA VAL A 378 10.53 -0.88 7.08
C VAL A 378 10.79 -0.09 5.80
N TRP A 379 12.02 -0.09 5.32
CA TRP A 379 12.41 0.51 4.05
C TRP A 379 12.70 -0.58 3.02
N HIS A 380 11.83 -0.71 2.04
CA HIS A 380 12.00 -1.62 0.93
C HIS A 380 12.68 -0.87 -0.22
N PHE A 381 13.91 -1.24 -0.51
CA PHE A 381 14.74 -0.60 -1.52
C PHE A 381 14.74 -1.38 -2.84
N ASP A 382 14.71 -0.63 -3.95
CA ASP A 382 14.85 -1.16 -5.31
C ASP A 382 16.33 -1.15 -5.75
N GLN A 383 16.92 0.01 -6.03
CA GLN A 383 18.27 0.13 -6.60
C GLN A 383 19.30 0.73 -5.63
N THR A 384 18.93 0.92 -4.39
CA THR A 384 19.85 1.42 -3.35
C THR A 384 20.90 0.38 -2.98
N ASP A 385 22.14 0.81 -2.71
CA ASP A 385 23.19 -0.05 -2.17
C ASP A 385 22.82 -0.55 -0.77
N MET A 386 22.52 -1.83 -0.66
CA MET A 386 22.04 -2.45 0.57
C MET A 386 23.10 -2.50 1.70
N ARG A 387 24.39 -2.49 1.37
CA ARG A 387 25.46 -2.39 2.39
C ARG A 387 25.46 -1.01 3.01
N ARG A 388 25.41 0.05 2.17
CA ARG A 388 25.30 1.42 2.65
C ARG A 388 23.99 1.67 3.40
N ALA A 389 22.89 1.10 2.92
CA ALA A 389 21.61 1.17 3.61
C ALA A 389 21.70 0.51 5.00
N LYS A 390 22.33 -0.67 5.10
CA LYS A 390 22.58 -1.35 6.38
C LYS A 390 23.45 -0.52 7.31
N GLU A 391 24.56 0.02 6.82
CA GLU A 391 25.47 0.87 7.61
C GLU A 391 24.77 2.11 8.16
N SER A 392 23.95 2.79 7.34
CA SER A 392 23.25 4.02 7.75
C SER A 392 22.05 3.76 8.66
N LEU A 393 21.29 2.68 8.45
CA LEU A 393 20.01 2.43 9.10
C LEU A 393 20.07 1.32 10.15
N ASP A 394 21.25 0.73 10.45
CA ASP A 394 21.36 -0.31 11.48
C ASP A 394 20.87 0.18 12.85
N GLY A 395 20.04 -0.63 13.48
CA GLY A 395 19.39 -0.25 14.75
C GLY A 395 18.31 0.85 14.63
N ILE A 396 18.10 1.45 13.46
CA ILE A 396 17.11 2.50 13.21
C ILE A 396 15.89 1.94 12.49
N ALA A 397 16.09 1.28 11.35
CA ALA A 397 15.01 0.76 10.53
C ALA A 397 15.30 -0.65 10.03
N CYS A 398 14.24 -1.43 9.81
CA CYS A 398 14.34 -2.64 9.03
C CYS A 398 14.54 -2.27 7.56
N ILE A 399 15.48 -2.94 6.87
CA ILE A 399 15.66 -2.80 5.42
C ILE A 399 15.14 -4.06 4.72
N GLN A 400 14.58 -3.90 3.53
CA GLN A 400 14.01 -4.97 2.72
C GLN A 400 14.46 -4.82 1.27
N GLY A 401 14.55 -5.92 0.53
CA GLY A 401 14.96 -5.92 -0.88
C GLY A 401 16.27 -6.69 -1.02
N ASN A 402 17.06 -6.51 -2.08
CA ASN A 402 16.69 -5.88 -3.34
C ASN A 402 17.20 -6.74 -4.51
N VAL A 403 16.71 -7.99 -4.57
CA VAL A 403 17.07 -8.88 -5.67
C VAL A 403 16.57 -8.31 -6.99
N PRO A 404 17.44 -8.08 -8.00
CA PRO A 404 17.02 -7.49 -9.28
C PRO A 404 16.02 -8.37 -10.02
N LEU A 405 14.90 -7.76 -10.51
CA LEU A 405 13.91 -8.50 -11.31
C LEU A 405 14.50 -9.15 -12.54
N SER A 406 15.46 -8.49 -13.21
CA SER A 406 16.15 -9.05 -14.38
C SER A 406 16.84 -10.37 -14.07
N LEU A 407 17.40 -10.51 -12.86
CA LEU A 407 18.02 -11.75 -12.41
C LEU A 407 16.97 -12.86 -12.21
N LEU A 408 15.80 -12.52 -11.64
CA LEU A 408 14.70 -13.47 -11.45
C LEU A 408 14.03 -13.87 -12.79
N GLN A 409 14.03 -12.99 -13.78
CA GLN A 409 13.43 -13.23 -15.08
C GLN A 409 14.36 -13.96 -16.04
N LEU A 410 15.61 -13.56 -16.12
CA LEU A 410 16.56 -13.99 -17.16
C LEU A 410 17.67 -14.89 -16.62
N GLY A 411 18.07 -14.74 -15.34
CA GLY A 411 19.15 -15.45 -14.69
C GLY A 411 18.90 -16.95 -14.54
N LYS A 412 19.90 -17.64 -14.02
CA LYS A 412 19.84 -19.06 -13.62
C LYS A 412 19.68 -19.16 -12.10
N ALA A 413 19.12 -20.25 -11.61
CA ALA A 413 18.90 -20.47 -10.19
C ALA A 413 20.18 -20.37 -9.35
N GLU A 414 21.33 -20.82 -9.90
CA GLU A 414 22.63 -20.74 -9.25
C GLU A 414 23.10 -19.28 -9.10
N GLU A 415 22.84 -18.43 -10.11
CA GLU A 415 23.18 -17.00 -10.08
C GLU A 415 22.32 -16.26 -9.05
N VAL A 416 21.01 -16.59 -8.97
CA VAL A 416 20.10 -16.07 -7.95
C VAL A 416 20.57 -16.49 -6.56
N THR A 417 20.92 -17.77 -6.38
CA THR A 417 21.43 -18.29 -5.10
C THR A 417 22.70 -17.56 -4.66
N ALA A 418 23.64 -17.36 -5.58
CA ALA A 418 24.90 -16.68 -5.31
C ALA A 418 24.68 -15.21 -4.91
N TYR A 419 23.82 -14.49 -5.65
CA TYR A 419 23.46 -13.11 -5.36
C TYR A 419 22.76 -12.98 -3.98
N CYS A 420 21.75 -13.81 -3.72
CA CYS A 420 21.02 -13.80 -2.45
C CYS A 420 21.93 -14.16 -1.26
N ARG A 421 22.84 -15.12 -1.45
CA ARG A 421 23.84 -15.45 -0.42
C ARG A 421 24.72 -14.25 -0.10
N GLU A 422 25.31 -13.60 -1.10
CA GLU A 422 26.16 -12.42 -0.91
C GLU A 422 25.40 -11.29 -0.23
N LEU A 423 24.16 -11.02 -0.67
CA LEU A 423 23.29 -10.00 -0.08
C LEU A 423 23.01 -10.31 1.40
N ILE A 424 22.60 -11.53 1.73
CA ILE A 424 22.30 -11.95 3.11
C ILE A 424 23.57 -11.85 3.99
N GLU A 425 24.71 -12.35 3.55
CA GLU A 425 25.95 -12.32 4.30
C GLU A 425 26.39 -10.88 4.61
N ASN A 426 26.14 -9.94 3.70
CA ASN A 426 26.52 -8.53 3.86
C ASN A 426 25.56 -7.71 4.74
N VAL A 427 24.26 -8.06 4.78
CA VAL A 427 23.26 -7.13 5.37
C VAL A 427 22.44 -7.71 6.53
N LYS A 428 22.42 -9.03 6.76
CA LYS A 428 21.59 -9.61 7.82
C LYS A 428 21.96 -9.08 9.21
N GLY A 429 23.24 -8.88 9.49
CA GLY A 429 23.71 -8.33 10.77
C GLY A 429 23.17 -9.08 11.99
N ARG A 430 22.56 -8.35 12.93
CA ARG A 430 21.86 -8.88 14.11
C ARG A 430 20.34 -8.90 13.93
N GLY A 431 19.84 -8.79 12.71
CA GLY A 431 18.43 -8.67 12.37
C GLY A 431 18.13 -7.39 11.58
N GLY A 432 16.82 -7.10 11.41
CA GLY A 432 16.40 -5.91 10.68
C GLY A 432 16.63 -5.99 9.17
N PHE A 433 16.60 -7.20 8.61
CA PHE A 433 16.66 -7.42 7.17
C PHE A 433 15.58 -8.40 6.73
N ILE A 434 14.90 -8.09 5.63
CA ILE A 434 13.93 -8.93 4.92
C ILE A 434 14.43 -9.10 3.48
N LEU A 435 14.63 -10.34 3.05
CA LEU A 435 14.99 -10.61 1.67
C LEU A 435 13.75 -10.47 0.78
N ASP A 436 13.85 -9.63 -0.24
CA ASP A 436 12.80 -9.43 -1.25
C ASP A 436 13.43 -9.04 -2.58
N MET A 437 12.62 -8.98 -3.64
CA MET A 437 13.03 -8.35 -4.89
C MET A 437 13.00 -6.83 -4.77
N GLY A 438 13.72 -6.12 -5.65
CA GLY A 438 13.81 -4.67 -5.61
C GLY A 438 12.54 -3.96 -6.07
N ALA A 439 11.76 -4.58 -6.96
CA ALA A 439 10.53 -4.02 -7.51
C ALA A 439 9.43 -5.09 -7.63
N GLY A 440 8.20 -4.66 -7.92
CA GLY A 440 7.06 -5.56 -8.06
C GLY A 440 7.18 -6.50 -9.26
N ALA A 441 7.12 -7.82 -9.03
CA ALA A 441 7.26 -8.81 -10.09
C ALA A 441 5.91 -9.12 -10.77
N ASP A 442 5.87 -8.89 -12.09
CA ASP A 442 4.82 -9.42 -12.95
C ASP A 442 5.20 -10.81 -13.48
N THR A 443 6.46 -11.00 -13.87
CA THR A 443 6.95 -12.24 -14.47
C THR A 443 8.28 -12.68 -13.85
N GLY A 444 8.63 -13.95 -14.02
CA GLY A 444 9.90 -14.53 -13.59
C GLY A 444 9.86 -16.07 -13.65
N LYS A 445 11.02 -16.69 -13.58
CA LYS A 445 11.13 -18.15 -13.56
C LYS A 445 10.83 -18.68 -12.16
N GLU A 446 9.92 -19.62 -12.01
CA GLU A 446 9.58 -20.20 -10.70
C GLU A 446 10.81 -20.78 -9.99
N GLU A 447 11.71 -21.39 -10.71
CA GLU A 447 12.99 -21.93 -10.19
C GLU A 447 13.85 -20.84 -9.53
N ASN A 448 13.83 -19.61 -10.06
CA ASN A 448 14.57 -18.47 -9.51
C ASN A 448 13.94 -17.94 -8.21
N PHE A 449 12.62 -17.85 -8.14
CA PHE A 449 11.94 -17.53 -6.87
C PHE A 449 12.19 -18.60 -5.81
N ARG A 450 12.17 -19.89 -6.19
CA ARG A 450 12.49 -20.99 -5.27
C ARG A 450 13.95 -20.91 -4.79
N ALA A 451 14.90 -20.57 -5.69
CA ALA A 451 16.30 -20.38 -5.34
C ALA A 451 16.50 -19.23 -4.32
N MET A 452 15.79 -18.10 -4.51
CA MET A 452 15.79 -16.99 -3.57
C MET A 452 15.27 -17.39 -2.18
N ILE A 453 14.13 -18.09 -2.12
CA ILE A 453 13.55 -18.59 -0.87
C ILE A 453 14.50 -19.59 -0.18
N GLN A 454 15.09 -20.50 -0.94
CA GLN A 454 16.01 -21.49 -0.42
C GLN A 454 17.30 -20.83 0.11
N ALA A 455 17.80 -19.79 -0.56
CA ALA A 455 18.93 -19.03 -0.07
C ALA A 455 18.67 -18.40 1.31
N ALA A 456 17.49 -17.83 1.54
CA ALA A 456 17.09 -17.32 2.86
C ALA A 456 17.03 -18.42 3.93
N LYS A 457 16.54 -19.61 3.57
CA LYS A 457 16.48 -20.76 4.49
C LYS A 457 17.86 -21.30 4.87
N VAL A 458 18.82 -21.26 3.94
CA VAL A 458 20.18 -21.83 4.14
C VAL A 458 21.17 -20.80 4.72
N TYR A 459 21.22 -19.61 4.14
CA TYR A 459 22.23 -18.59 4.51
C TYR A 459 21.67 -17.53 5.46
N GLY A 460 20.35 -17.47 5.61
CA GLY A 460 19.69 -16.46 6.43
C GLY A 460 19.60 -16.78 7.92
N VAL A 461 20.00 -17.96 8.38
CA VAL A 461 19.98 -18.36 9.80
C VAL A 461 20.92 -17.45 10.60
N TYR A 462 20.45 -16.94 11.74
CA TYR A 462 21.21 -16.06 12.65
C TYR A 462 22.03 -16.83 13.66
#